data_925c799c4d3437033b73aa5ac2d62c1b
#
_entry.id   925c799c4d3437033b73aa5ac2d62c1b
#
_cell.length_a   1.000
_cell.length_b   1.000
_cell.length_c   1.000
_cell.angle_alpha   90.00
_cell.angle_beta   90.00
_cell.angle_gamma   90.00
#
_symmetry.space_group_name_H-M   'P 1'
#
loop_
_entity.id
_entity.type
_entity.pdbx_description
1 polymer ?
#
loop_
_entity_poly.entity_id
_entity_poly.type
_entity_poly.pdbx_seq_one_letter_code
_entity_poly.pdbx_strand_id
1 'polypeptide(L)'
;MNETEQNLHEILLGNLKEAVIFTDPQKRIQIFNPIAEKYFQIDGEKVLGKKLERVIPYRNIRKQLDLVYEKKEMSGDIELVIHVPPGTSSNKEARFLHCSFYPVFGRGEVFLGCFATFADVTEKSLLSREISKSRDLSTIGVLARWMAHEIRNPLSSLNINIELLREELMEEANLLQKEEILSLLNFISYETLRLENNLKDFLDFNRLPPPKFEEVQLNEVLDSIVRFLGPDAHMKNAKIETHFQKKLPPLKIDVSQFSLAISNLLINSIQAVSERGEIHVSTRGSKKNLFVIIQDNGAGISKEILPKIFDFMFSTKPMGSGLGLSIAKKIISDHHGEISIKSEENKGTTFRIRIPIGAKAK
;
A
#
# COMPACT_ATOMS: atom_id res chain seq x y z
N MET A 1 5.22 14.73 -35.32
CA MET A 1 6.11 14.67 -34.11
C MET A 1 7.48 15.13 -34.58
N ASN A 2 8.01 16.19 -33.96
CA ASN A 2 9.36 16.70 -34.26
C ASN A 2 10.42 15.71 -33.70
N GLU A 3 11.58 15.65 -34.37
CA GLU A 3 12.74 14.82 -33.97
C GLU A 3 13.16 15.06 -32.50
N THR A 4 12.91 16.27 -31.99
CA THR A 4 13.14 16.68 -30.60
C THR A 4 12.15 16.02 -29.61
N GLU A 5 10.88 15.88 -29.99
CA GLU A 5 9.86 15.21 -29.17
C GLU A 5 10.11 13.71 -29.08
N GLN A 6 10.54 13.07 -30.16
CA GLN A 6 10.92 11.65 -30.15
C GLN A 6 12.12 11.38 -29.25
N ASN A 7 13.16 12.23 -29.32
CA ASN A 7 14.33 12.12 -28.45
C ASN A 7 13.97 12.28 -26.97
N LEU A 8 13.06 13.21 -26.64
CA LEU A 8 12.65 13.44 -25.25
C LEU A 8 11.90 12.23 -24.67
N HIS A 9 10.96 11.64 -25.43
CA HIS A 9 10.25 10.43 -25.00
C HIS A 9 11.19 9.24 -24.76
N GLU A 10 12.19 9.03 -25.62
CA GLU A 10 13.17 7.97 -25.46
C GLU A 10 14.04 8.19 -24.21
N ILE A 11 14.47 9.45 -23.98
CA ILE A 11 15.25 9.81 -22.79
C ILE A 11 14.44 9.61 -21.52
N LEU A 12 13.16 10.04 -21.49
CA LEU A 12 12.28 9.88 -20.32
C LEU A 12 12.05 8.39 -20.01
N LEU A 13 11.67 7.60 -21.01
CA LEU A 13 11.42 6.18 -20.87
C LEU A 13 12.69 5.39 -20.50
N GLY A 14 13.87 5.82 -20.96
CA GLY A 14 15.16 5.23 -20.65
C GLY A 14 15.65 5.51 -19.22
N ASN A 15 15.23 6.63 -18.63
CA ASN A 15 15.61 7.03 -17.27
C ASN A 15 14.65 6.51 -16.18
N LEU A 16 13.50 5.95 -16.55
CA LEU A 16 12.60 5.29 -15.59
C LEU A 16 13.30 4.09 -14.96
N LYS A 17 13.12 3.90 -13.66
CA LYS A 17 13.66 2.75 -12.92
C LYS A 17 12.72 1.54 -12.93
N GLU A 18 11.52 1.72 -13.44
CA GLU A 18 10.50 0.69 -13.58
C GLU A 18 10.42 0.19 -15.01
N ALA A 19 10.09 -1.06 -15.18
CA ALA A 19 9.74 -1.55 -16.49
C ALA A 19 8.38 -0.98 -16.90
N VAL A 20 8.34 -0.41 -18.10
CA VAL A 20 7.15 0.22 -18.67
C VAL A 20 6.82 -0.43 -20.00
N ILE A 21 5.55 -0.81 -20.14
CA ILE A 21 5.00 -1.37 -21.36
C ILE A 21 3.69 -0.65 -21.69
N PHE A 22 3.57 -0.14 -22.91
CA PHE A 22 2.31 0.38 -23.42
C PHE A 22 1.78 -0.50 -24.55
N THR A 23 0.50 -0.82 -24.50
CA THR A 23 -0.18 -1.62 -25.52
C THR A 23 -1.36 -0.85 -26.12
N ASP A 24 -1.53 -0.93 -27.44
CA ASP A 24 -2.63 -0.34 -28.17
C ASP A 24 -3.99 -1.05 -27.91
N PRO A 25 -5.12 -0.57 -28.46
CA PRO A 25 -6.43 -1.20 -28.29
C PRO A 25 -6.52 -2.64 -28.79
N GLN A 26 -5.58 -3.10 -29.61
CA GLN A 26 -5.47 -4.50 -30.06
C GLN A 26 -4.51 -5.34 -29.21
N LYS A 27 -4.09 -4.80 -28.03
CA LYS A 27 -3.13 -5.43 -27.10
C LYS A 27 -1.74 -5.63 -27.70
N ARG A 28 -1.36 -4.85 -28.71
CA ARG A 28 -0.03 -4.91 -29.32
C ARG A 28 0.90 -3.93 -28.61
N ILE A 29 2.11 -4.37 -28.34
CA ILE A 29 3.14 -3.57 -27.67
C ILE A 29 3.54 -2.40 -28.59
N GLN A 30 3.44 -1.19 -28.09
CA GLN A 30 3.87 0.06 -28.75
C GLN A 30 5.08 0.67 -28.04
N ILE A 31 5.21 0.47 -26.71
CA ILE A 31 6.35 0.90 -25.91
C ILE A 31 6.82 -0.29 -25.08
N PHE A 32 8.14 -0.48 -25.06
CA PHE A 32 8.82 -1.48 -24.24
C PHE A 32 10.18 -0.87 -23.84
N ASN A 33 10.27 -0.30 -22.63
CA ASN A 33 11.44 0.47 -22.22
C ASN A 33 12.65 -0.43 -21.87
N PRO A 34 13.89 0.10 -21.78
CA PRO A 34 15.08 -0.69 -21.51
C PRO A 34 15.05 -1.47 -20.20
N ILE A 35 14.29 -1.02 -19.19
CA ILE A 35 14.10 -1.77 -17.96
C ILE A 35 13.21 -2.99 -18.18
N ALA A 36 12.18 -2.88 -19.02
CA ALA A 36 11.36 -4.01 -19.41
C ALA A 36 12.20 -5.08 -20.15
N GLU A 37 13.09 -4.65 -21.06
CA GLU A 37 14.05 -5.56 -21.72
C GLU A 37 14.90 -6.31 -20.70
N LYS A 38 15.43 -5.60 -19.72
CA LYS A 38 16.25 -6.16 -18.65
C LYS A 38 15.48 -7.12 -17.74
N TYR A 39 14.22 -6.81 -17.40
CA TYR A 39 13.44 -7.68 -16.50
C TYR A 39 12.94 -8.93 -17.18
N PHE A 40 12.44 -8.81 -18.39
CA PHE A 40 11.88 -9.92 -19.15
C PHE A 40 12.93 -10.63 -20.04
N GLN A 41 14.13 -10.06 -20.16
CA GLN A 41 15.23 -10.55 -21.02
C GLN A 41 14.81 -10.72 -22.49
N ILE A 42 14.11 -9.72 -22.97
CA ILE A 42 13.57 -9.69 -24.32
C ILE A 42 13.98 -8.36 -24.97
N ASP A 43 14.46 -8.43 -26.18
CA ASP A 43 14.82 -7.28 -27.00
C ASP A 43 13.56 -6.52 -27.41
N GLY A 44 13.48 -5.23 -27.06
CA GLY A 44 12.31 -4.38 -27.30
C GLY A 44 11.97 -4.23 -28.77
N GLU A 45 12.96 -4.07 -29.65
CA GLU A 45 12.73 -3.95 -31.09
C GLU A 45 12.02 -5.18 -31.67
N LYS A 46 12.31 -6.36 -31.12
CA LYS A 46 11.72 -7.62 -31.57
C LYS A 46 10.28 -7.83 -31.13
N VAL A 47 9.79 -7.06 -30.16
CA VAL A 47 8.46 -7.26 -29.57
C VAL A 47 7.46 -6.18 -29.95
N LEU A 48 7.88 -5.04 -30.48
CA LEU A 48 6.99 -4.01 -30.97
C LEU A 48 5.99 -4.57 -32.01
N GLY A 49 4.72 -4.19 -31.88
CA GLY A 49 3.61 -4.66 -32.71
C GLY A 49 3.12 -6.08 -32.38
N LYS A 50 3.81 -6.84 -31.53
CA LYS A 50 3.36 -8.18 -31.09
C LYS A 50 2.38 -8.07 -29.94
N LYS A 51 1.46 -9.03 -29.81
CA LYS A 51 0.55 -9.09 -28.66
C LYS A 51 1.31 -9.36 -27.37
N LEU A 52 1.05 -8.60 -26.31
CA LEU A 52 1.72 -8.71 -25.02
C LEU A 52 1.65 -10.13 -24.45
N GLU A 53 0.50 -10.80 -24.56
CA GLU A 53 0.30 -12.17 -24.08
C GLU A 53 1.18 -13.24 -24.75
N ARG A 54 1.71 -12.95 -25.95
CA ARG A 54 2.65 -13.83 -26.65
C ARG A 54 4.09 -13.60 -26.22
N VAL A 55 4.39 -12.39 -25.78
CA VAL A 55 5.73 -11.94 -25.37
C VAL A 55 5.97 -12.27 -23.89
N ILE A 56 4.94 -12.00 -23.07
CA ILE A 56 4.99 -12.20 -21.61
C ILE A 56 3.85 -13.17 -21.22
N PRO A 57 4.07 -14.50 -21.27
CA PRO A 57 3.02 -15.50 -21.15
C PRO A 57 2.59 -15.81 -19.69
N TYR A 58 2.64 -14.81 -18.81
CA TYR A 58 2.18 -14.98 -17.43
C TYR A 58 0.66 -14.83 -17.34
N ARG A 59 -0.03 -15.85 -16.85
CA ARG A 59 -1.50 -15.91 -16.75
C ARG A 59 -2.08 -14.74 -15.95
N ASN A 60 -1.39 -14.33 -14.88
CA ASN A 60 -1.84 -13.22 -14.03
C ASN A 60 -1.81 -11.88 -14.78
N ILE A 61 -0.74 -11.59 -15.54
CA ILE A 61 -0.62 -10.39 -16.37
C ILE A 61 -1.75 -10.35 -17.41
N ARG A 62 -1.99 -11.47 -18.08
CA ARG A 62 -3.07 -11.57 -19.07
C ARG A 62 -4.43 -11.27 -18.45
N LYS A 63 -4.74 -11.84 -17.29
CA LYS A 63 -6.03 -11.61 -16.58
C LYS A 63 -6.22 -10.12 -16.25
N GLN A 64 -5.19 -9.44 -15.74
CA GLN A 64 -5.27 -8.02 -15.41
C GLN A 64 -5.39 -7.14 -16.66
N LEU A 65 -4.64 -7.45 -17.69
CA LEU A 65 -4.76 -6.78 -18.97
C LEU A 65 -6.19 -6.89 -19.52
N ASP A 66 -6.76 -8.10 -19.53
CA ASP A 66 -8.14 -8.35 -20.00
C ASP A 66 -9.14 -7.50 -19.20
N LEU A 67 -9.00 -7.41 -17.87
CA LEU A 67 -9.86 -6.57 -17.02
C LEU A 67 -9.80 -5.09 -17.40
N VAL A 68 -8.61 -4.54 -17.65
CA VAL A 68 -8.45 -3.13 -18.07
C VAL A 68 -9.13 -2.88 -19.43
N TYR A 69 -9.00 -3.83 -20.36
CA TYR A 69 -9.62 -3.69 -21.70
C TYR A 69 -11.15 -3.83 -21.66
N GLU A 70 -11.68 -4.65 -20.77
CA GLU A 70 -13.12 -4.85 -20.60
C GLU A 70 -13.78 -3.72 -19.81
N LYS A 71 -13.21 -3.38 -18.65
CA LYS A 71 -13.81 -2.41 -17.72
C LYS A 71 -13.36 -0.98 -17.96
N LYS A 72 -12.22 -0.77 -18.64
CA LYS A 72 -11.56 0.53 -18.82
C LYS A 72 -11.26 1.25 -17.48
N GLU A 73 -10.98 0.47 -16.45
CA GLU A 73 -10.60 0.93 -15.13
C GLU A 73 -9.19 0.44 -14.81
N MET A 74 -8.54 1.11 -13.86
CA MET A 74 -7.25 0.66 -13.35
C MET A 74 -7.38 -0.74 -12.77
N SER A 75 -6.45 -1.61 -13.13
CA SER A 75 -6.33 -2.95 -12.56
C SER A 75 -4.89 -3.16 -12.14
N GLY A 76 -4.65 -3.73 -10.97
CA GLY A 76 -3.28 -3.92 -10.51
C GLY A 76 -3.19 -4.47 -9.10
N ASP A 77 -2.02 -4.30 -8.50
CA ASP A 77 -1.62 -4.88 -7.22
C ASP A 77 -1.40 -6.39 -7.27
N ILE A 78 -0.79 -6.86 -8.37
CA ILE A 78 -0.31 -8.23 -8.39
C ILE A 78 1.21 -8.29 -8.23
N GLU A 79 1.67 -9.22 -7.40
CA GLU A 79 3.07 -9.63 -7.38
C GLU A 79 3.30 -10.71 -8.43
N LEU A 80 4.30 -10.49 -9.28
CA LEU A 80 4.79 -11.47 -10.24
C LEU A 80 6.18 -11.93 -9.82
N VAL A 81 6.39 -13.23 -9.75
CA VAL A 81 7.72 -13.81 -9.56
C VAL A 81 8.26 -14.23 -10.91
N ILE A 82 9.39 -13.64 -11.33
CA ILE A 82 10.12 -14.06 -12.51
C ILE A 82 11.42 -14.73 -12.09
N HIS A 83 11.70 -15.90 -12.66
CA HIS A 83 12.97 -16.58 -12.46
C HIS A 83 14.02 -16.00 -13.40
N VAL A 84 15.15 -15.61 -12.83
CA VAL A 84 16.29 -15.07 -13.59
C VAL A 84 17.19 -16.26 -13.96
N PRO A 85 17.48 -16.48 -15.25
CA PRO A 85 18.40 -17.57 -15.66
C PRO A 85 19.79 -17.40 -15.05
N PRO A 86 20.48 -18.50 -14.69
CA PRO A 86 21.84 -18.44 -14.20
C PRO A 86 22.79 -17.87 -15.26
N GLY A 87 23.68 -16.96 -14.83
CA GLY A 87 24.68 -16.32 -15.73
C GLY A 87 24.43 -14.87 -16.07
N THR A 88 23.33 -14.27 -15.62
CA THR A 88 23.11 -12.81 -15.67
C THR A 88 23.77 -12.12 -14.47
N SER A 89 24.21 -10.85 -14.64
CA SER A 89 24.93 -10.05 -13.61
C SER A 89 24.17 -9.85 -12.27
N SER A 90 23.05 -10.53 -12.07
CA SER A 90 22.23 -10.51 -10.87
C SER A 90 22.48 -11.78 -10.06
N ASN A 91 22.95 -11.61 -8.83
CA ASN A 91 23.15 -12.70 -7.85
C ASN A 91 21.81 -13.31 -7.32
N LYS A 92 20.67 -12.98 -7.92
CA LYS A 92 19.33 -13.37 -7.43
C LYS A 92 18.69 -14.36 -8.40
N GLU A 93 18.29 -15.51 -7.90
CA GLU A 93 17.61 -16.57 -8.67
C GLU A 93 16.16 -16.20 -9.07
N ALA A 94 15.54 -15.25 -8.40
CA ALA A 94 14.18 -14.78 -8.68
C ALA A 94 14.03 -13.29 -8.40
N ARG A 95 13.16 -12.62 -9.16
CA ARG A 95 12.72 -11.23 -8.94
C ARG A 95 11.24 -11.22 -8.62
N PHE A 96 10.87 -10.35 -7.66
CA PHE A 96 9.49 -10.07 -7.32
C PHE A 96 9.14 -8.72 -7.94
N LEU A 97 8.21 -8.72 -8.89
CA LEU A 97 7.74 -7.53 -9.57
C LEU A 97 6.34 -7.17 -9.07
N HIS A 98 6.16 -5.94 -8.66
CA HIS A 98 4.84 -5.36 -8.42
C HIS A 98 4.32 -4.79 -9.73
N CYS A 99 3.12 -5.20 -10.16
CA CYS A 99 2.58 -4.89 -11.47
C CYS A 99 1.29 -4.09 -11.35
N SER A 100 1.20 -2.97 -12.08
CA SER A 100 0.01 -2.12 -12.16
C SER A 100 -0.34 -1.82 -13.61
N PHE A 101 -1.63 -1.75 -13.90
CA PHE A 101 -2.16 -1.59 -15.25
C PHE A 101 -3.17 -0.44 -15.29
N TYR A 102 -2.95 0.53 -16.17
CA TYR A 102 -3.72 1.76 -16.26
C TYR A 102 -4.34 1.88 -17.66
N PRO A 103 -5.65 2.15 -17.77
CA PRO A 103 -6.23 2.51 -19.05
C PRO A 103 -5.76 3.90 -19.46
N VAL A 104 -5.42 4.06 -20.73
CA VAL A 104 -5.03 5.35 -21.33
C VAL A 104 -6.11 5.81 -22.28
N PHE A 105 -6.53 7.07 -22.13
CA PHE A 105 -7.54 7.70 -22.96
C PHE A 105 -6.94 8.90 -23.68
N GLY A 106 -7.32 9.10 -24.92
CA GLY A 106 -7.03 10.30 -25.70
C GLY A 106 -8.15 11.34 -25.61
N ARG A 107 -8.04 12.39 -26.41
CA ARG A 107 -9.07 13.43 -26.50
C ARG A 107 -10.44 12.82 -26.83
N GLY A 108 -11.49 13.27 -26.13
CA GLY A 108 -12.86 12.76 -26.33
C GLY A 108 -13.09 11.34 -25.76
N GLU A 109 -12.37 10.96 -24.70
CA GLU A 109 -12.51 9.67 -24.00
C GLU A 109 -12.25 8.43 -24.89
N VAL A 110 -11.52 8.60 -25.97
CA VAL A 110 -11.16 7.49 -26.87
C VAL A 110 -10.11 6.62 -26.17
N PHE A 111 -10.43 5.34 -25.94
CA PHE A 111 -9.49 4.40 -25.33
C PHE A 111 -8.30 4.14 -26.28
N LEU A 112 -7.11 4.52 -25.86
CA LEU A 112 -5.87 4.38 -26.62
C LEU A 112 -5.11 3.09 -26.30
N GLY A 113 -5.39 2.47 -25.15
CA GLY A 113 -4.70 1.25 -24.76
C GLY A 113 -4.46 1.14 -23.27
N CYS A 114 -3.47 0.34 -22.90
CA CYS A 114 -3.10 0.08 -21.50
C CYS A 114 -1.63 0.39 -21.27
N PHE A 115 -1.36 1.17 -20.25
CA PHE A 115 -0.04 1.44 -19.71
C PHE A 115 0.21 0.52 -18.53
N ALA A 116 1.25 -0.31 -18.58
CA ALA A 116 1.60 -1.25 -17.53
C ALA A 116 2.97 -0.91 -16.95
N THR A 117 3.06 -0.86 -15.61
CA THR A 117 4.32 -0.69 -14.88
C THR A 117 4.67 -1.94 -14.11
N PHE A 118 5.98 -2.19 -13.97
CA PHE A 118 6.53 -3.32 -13.22
C PHE A 118 7.69 -2.81 -12.37
N ALA A 119 7.43 -2.65 -11.07
CA ALA A 119 8.42 -2.23 -10.09
C ALA A 119 9.12 -3.44 -9.47
N ASP A 120 10.44 -3.44 -9.41
CA ASP A 120 11.21 -4.49 -8.72
C ASP A 120 11.11 -4.31 -7.21
N VAL A 121 10.32 -5.16 -6.58
CA VAL A 121 10.12 -5.20 -5.12
C VAL A 121 10.87 -6.37 -4.47
N THR A 122 11.87 -6.94 -5.14
CA THR A 122 12.59 -8.13 -4.68
C THR A 122 13.23 -7.91 -3.32
N GLU A 123 13.92 -6.80 -3.11
CA GLU A 123 14.48 -6.46 -1.79
C GLU A 123 13.39 -6.34 -0.75
N LYS A 124 12.30 -5.61 -1.05
CA LYS A 124 11.14 -5.43 -0.17
C LYS A 124 10.53 -6.78 0.23
N SER A 125 10.29 -7.67 -0.73
CA SER A 125 9.67 -8.98 -0.49
C SER A 125 10.58 -9.94 0.27
N LEU A 126 11.88 -9.95 -0.02
CA LEU A 126 12.86 -10.76 0.72
C LEU A 126 13.03 -10.24 2.15
N LEU A 127 13.11 -8.92 2.33
CA LEU A 127 13.23 -8.28 3.62
C LEU A 127 11.99 -8.49 4.50
N SER A 128 10.80 -8.42 3.92
CA SER A 128 9.55 -8.76 4.62
C SER A 128 9.57 -10.20 5.15
N ARG A 129 10.11 -11.13 4.39
CA ARG A 129 10.26 -12.55 4.81
C ARG A 129 11.33 -12.76 5.87
N GLU A 130 12.45 -12.03 5.81
CA GLU A 130 13.52 -12.10 6.81
C GLU A 130 13.12 -11.44 8.13
N ILE A 131 12.44 -10.30 8.10
CA ILE A 131 11.91 -9.60 9.30
C ILE A 131 10.92 -10.48 10.05
N SER A 132 10.11 -11.25 9.36
CA SER A 132 9.21 -12.21 10.00
C SER A 132 9.95 -13.37 10.68
N LYS A 133 11.21 -13.59 10.36
CA LYS A 133 12.05 -14.68 10.92
C LYS A 133 13.07 -14.25 11.99
N SER A 134 13.46 -12.97 12.03
CA SER A 134 14.52 -12.48 12.92
C SER A 134 14.01 -11.44 13.91
N ARG A 135 14.14 -11.72 15.19
CA ARG A 135 13.61 -10.89 16.29
C ARG A 135 14.55 -9.81 16.82
N ASP A 136 15.76 -9.57 16.28
CA ASP A 136 16.71 -8.64 16.90
C ASP A 136 17.61 -7.87 15.92
N LEU A 137 17.93 -6.66 16.29
CA LEU A 137 19.00 -5.71 15.87
C LEU A 137 19.40 -5.60 14.37
N SER A 138 19.27 -6.63 13.55
CA SER A 138 19.47 -6.55 12.10
C SER A 138 18.32 -5.79 11.39
N THR A 139 17.18 -5.67 12.06
CA THR A 139 15.95 -5.03 11.57
C THR A 139 16.16 -3.54 11.23
N ILE A 140 16.98 -2.81 12.01
CA ILE A 140 17.22 -1.38 11.81
C ILE A 140 17.97 -1.10 10.50
N GLY A 141 19.00 -1.86 10.18
CA GLY A 141 19.75 -1.68 8.93
C GLY A 141 18.93 -2.00 7.68
N VAL A 142 18.04 -2.95 7.79
CA VAL A 142 17.10 -3.38 6.76
C VAL A 142 16.02 -2.30 6.56
N LEU A 143 15.47 -1.80 7.64
CA LEU A 143 14.48 -0.72 7.65
C LEU A 143 15.05 0.58 7.07
N ALA A 144 16.28 0.94 7.42
CA ALA A 144 16.96 2.13 6.89
C ALA A 144 17.18 2.05 5.37
N ARG A 145 17.55 0.85 4.86
CA ARG A 145 17.73 0.63 3.43
C ARG A 145 16.40 0.73 2.67
N TRP A 146 15.34 0.17 3.24
CA TRP A 146 14.01 0.27 2.66
C TRP A 146 13.51 1.72 2.66
N MET A 147 13.65 2.46 3.78
CA MET A 147 13.30 3.89 3.84
C MET A 147 14.00 4.70 2.76
N ALA A 148 15.30 4.43 2.55
CA ALA A 148 16.03 5.09 1.48
C ALA A 148 15.42 4.80 0.09
N HIS A 149 14.86 3.60 -0.12
CA HIS A 149 14.15 3.23 -1.35
C HIS A 149 12.78 3.90 -1.46
N GLU A 150 11.96 3.83 -0.40
CA GLU A 150 10.61 4.41 -0.39
C GLU A 150 10.62 5.95 -0.42
N ILE A 151 11.67 6.58 0.09
CA ILE A 151 11.88 8.03 -0.05
C ILE A 151 12.39 8.37 -1.46
N ARG A 152 13.29 7.56 -2.03
CA ARG A 152 13.87 7.82 -3.35
C ARG A 152 12.84 7.73 -4.47
N ASN A 153 11.87 6.80 -4.37
CA ASN A 153 10.85 6.62 -5.40
C ASN A 153 9.98 7.87 -5.61
N PRO A 154 9.28 8.40 -4.58
CA PRO A 154 8.51 9.63 -4.74
C PRO A 154 9.38 10.85 -5.04
N LEU A 155 10.61 10.95 -4.51
CA LEU A 155 11.53 12.02 -4.88
C LEU A 155 11.90 11.98 -6.36
N SER A 156 12.10 10.80 -6.94
CA SER A 156 12.37 10.67 -8.38
C SER A 156 11.14 11.09 -9.20
N SER A 157 9.95 10.69 -8.78
CA SER A 157 8.68 11.09 -9.40
C SER A 157 8.42 12.59 -9.28
N LEU A 158 8.68 13.18 -8.10
CA LEU A 158 8.60 14.62 -7.88
C LEU A 158 9.54 15.40 -8.79
N ASN A 159 10.79 14.96 -8.92
CA ASN A 159 11.77 15.64 -9.79
C ASN A 159 11.33 15.62 -11.26
N ILE A 160 10.80 14.49 -11.75
CA ILE A 160 10.29 14.41 -13.12
C ILE A 160 9.12 15.39 -13.34
N ASN A 161 8.16 15.43 -12.41
CA ASN A 161 7.00 16.32 -12.53
C ASN A 161 7.40 17.82 -12.37
N ILE A 162 8.42 18.13 -11.59
CA ILE A 162 8.98 19.49 -11.48
C ILE A 162 9.64 19.90 -12.78
N GLU A 163 10.38 19.01 -13.44
CA GLU A 163 11.00 19.32 -14.74
C GLU A 163 9.93 19.50 -15.84
N LEU A 164 8.93 18.66 -15.90
CA LEU A 164 7.78 18.81 -16.81
C LEU A 164 7.06 20.15 -16.56
N LEU A 165 6.81 20.49 -15.30
CA LEU A 165 6.21 21.77 -14.93
C LEU A 165 7.08 22.97 -15.37
N ARG A 166 8.41 22.83 -15.30
CA ARG A 166 9.35 23.85 -15.71
C ARG A 166 9.37 24.06 -17.22
N GLU A 167 9.27 22.97 -17.99
CA GLU A 167 9.16 23.02 -19.44
C GLU A 167 7.85 23.70 -19.88
N GLU A 168 6.72 23.32 -19.28
CA GLU A 168 5.40 23.93 -19.54
C GLU A 168 5.35 25.42 -19.20
N LEU A 169 6.06 25.87 -18.16
CA LEU A 169 6.15 27.27 -17.77
C LEU A 169 7.08 28.09 -18.66
N MET A 170 7.98 27.46 -19.42
CA MET A 170 8.88 28.16 -20.37
C MET A 170 8.24 28.37 -21.75
N GLU A 171 7.20 27.64 -22.10
CA GLU A 171 6.40 27.87 -23.29
C GLU A 171 5.32 28.92 -22.98
N GLU A 172 4.99 29.83 -23.93
CA GLU A 172 3.95 30.86 -23.74
C GLU A 172 2.58 30.22 -23.47
N ALA A 173 2.17 30.22 -22.20
CA ALA A 173 1.09 29.40 -21.66
C ALA A 173 -0.29 29.76 -22.21
N ASN A 174 -0.90 28.82 -22.89
CA ASN A 174 -2.31 28.78 -23.32
C ASN A 174 -3.21 28.30 -22.15
N LEU A 175 -4.53 28.58 -22.22
CA LEU A 175 -5.51 28.13 -21.22
C LEU A 175 -5.54 26.60 -20.99
N LEU A 176 -5.20 25.83 -22.02
CA LEU A 176 -5.10 24.36 -21.96
C LEU A 176 -3.91 23.87 -21.11
N GLN A 177 -2.78 24.58 -21.16
CA GLN A 177 -1.59 24.30 -20.37
C GLN A 177 -1.80 24.56 -18.88
N LYS A 178 -2.74 25.42 -18.51
CA LYS A 178 -3.08 25.70 -17.11
C LYS A 178 -3.70 24.48 -16.40
N GLU A 179 -4.48 23.67 -17.09
CA GLU A 179 -5.05 22.44 -16.53
C GLU A 179 -3.97 21.36 -16.34
N GLU A 180 -3.02 21.26 -17.27
CA GLU A 180 -1.87 20.36 -17.19
C GLU A 180 -0.95 20.75 -16.04
N ILE A 181 -0.63 22.04 -15.90
CA ILE A 181 0.15 22.58 -14.78
C ILE A 181 -0.53 22.29 -13.43
N LEU A 182 -1.84 22.48 -13.32
CA LEU A 182 -2.59 22.16 -12.12
C LEU A 182 -2.58 20.66 -11.82
N SER A 183 -2.64 19.82 -12.82
CA SER A 183 -2.56 18.36 -12.68
C SER A 183 -1.18 17.94 -12.13
N LEU A 184 -0.10 18.50 -12.67
CA LEU A 184 1.26 18.23 -12.21
C LEU A 184 1.49 18.72 -10.76
N LEU A 185 0.98 19.91 -10.43
CA LEU A 185 1.03 20.44 -9.06
C LEU A 185 0.26 19.55 -8.06
N ASN A 186 -0.92 19.09 -8.44
CA ASN A 186 -1.72 18.17 -7.62
C ASN A 186 -0.99 16.85 -7.42
N PHE A 187 -0.33 16.32 -8.44
CA PHE A 187 0.47 15.11 -8.34
C PHE A 187 1.68 15.30 -7.41
N ILE A 188 2.39 16.41 -7.52
CA ILE A 188 3.52 16.76 -6.64
C ILE A 188 3.05 16.83 -5.18
N SER A 189 1.94 17.51 -4.93
CA SER A 189 1.35 17.63 -3.58
C SER A 189 0.94 16.26 -3.03
N TYR A 190 0.36 15.41 -3.85
CA TYR A 190 -0.03 14.04 -3.50
C TYR A 190 1.18 13.19 -3.09
N GLU A 191 2.24 13.17 -3.89
CA GLU A 191 3.45 12.39 -3.60
C GLU A 191 4.20 12.93 -2.37
N THR A 192 4.18 14.24 -2.15
CA THR A 192 4.76 14.85 -0.94
C THR A 192 4.02 14.39 0.32
N LEU A 193 2.68 14.43 0.30
CA LEU A 193 1.85 13.97 1.43
C LEU A 193 2.04 12.47 1.69
N ARG A 194 2.15 11.67 0.63
CA ARG A 194 2.44 10.24 0.73
C ARG A 194 3.79 9.97 1.39
N LEU A 195 4.80 10.76 1.03
CA LEU A 195 6.16 10.71 1.63
C LEU A 195 6.13 11.04 3.13
N GLU A 196 5.44 12.11 3.51
CA GLU A 196 5.25 12.49 4.92
C GLU A 196 4.61 11.37 5.73
N ASN A 197 3.53 10.79 5.23
CA ASN A 197 2.82 9.69 5.91
C ASN A 197 3.71 8.46 6.06
N ASN A 198 4.42 8.05 5.01
CA ASN A 198 5.34 6.91 5.06
C ASN A 198 6.48 7.14 6.05
N LEU A 199 7.05 8.35 6.08
CA LEU A 199 8.11 8.72 7.03
C LEU A 199 7.60 8.72 8.47
N LYS A 200 6.42 9.28 8.71
CA LYS A 200 5.77 9.30 10.02
C LYS A 200 5.55 7.88 10.55
N ASP A 201 4.90 7.04 9.76
CA ASP A 201 4.61 5.64 10.14
C ASP A 201 5.89 4.86 10.44
N PHE A 202 6.96 5.10 9.68
CA PHE A 202 8.27 4.50 9.94
C PHE A 202 8.88 4.99 11.25
N LEU A 203 8.85 6.30 11.51
CA LEU A 203 9.39 6.86 12.75
C LEU A 203 8.61 6.34 13.97
N ASP A 204 7.31 6.22 13.85
CA ASP A 204 6.44 5.68 14.90
C ASP A 204 6.76 4.20 15.17
N PHE A 205 6.99 3.40 14.12
CA PHE A 205 7.40 2.01 14.27
C PHE A 205 8.76 1.85 14.97
N ASN A 206 9.78 2.64 14.56
CA ASN A 206 11.13 2.54 15.11
C ASN A 206 11.28 3.15 16.51
N ARG A 207 10.37 4.03 16.91
CA ARG A 207 10.40 4.72 18.20
C ARG A 207 9.56 4.07 19.28
N LEU A 208 8.95 2.91 19.02
CA LEU A 208 8.20 2.20 20.06
C LEU A 208 9.16 1.82 21.19
N PRO A 209 9.18 2.58 22.31
CA PRO A 209 9.99 2.21 23.48
C PRO A 209 9.41 0.95 24.13
N PRO A 210 10.13 0.31 25.02
CA PRO A 210 9.55 -0.74 25.85
C PRO A 210 8.26 -0.24 26.51
N PRO A 211 7.16 -1.04 26.51
CA PRO A 211 5.87 -0.58 27.01
C PRO A 211 5.94 -0.25 28.51
N LYS A 212 5.37 0.91 28.86
CA LYS A 212 5.23 1.37 30.25
C LYS A 212 3.83 0.98 30.74
N PHE A 213 3.74 -0.17 31.37
CA PHE A 213 2.47 -0.70 31.85
C PHE A 213 1.90 0.09 33.03
N GLU A 214 0.68 0.54 32.91
CA GLU A 214 -0.12 1.15 33.97
C GLU A 214 -1.49 0.47 34.06
N GLU A 215 -2.10 0.55 35.25
CA GLU A 215 -3.40 -0.08 35.52
C GLU A 215 -4.52 0.89 35.12
N VAL A 216 -5.35 0.49 34.17
CA VAL A 216 -6.38 1.35 33.57
C VAL A 216 -7.71 0.65 33.38
N GLN A 217 -8.76 1.43 33.21
CA GLN A 217 -10.08 0.95 32.78
C GLN A 217 -10.13 0.91 31.24
N LEU A 218 -10.15 -0.29 30.67
CA LEU A 218 -10.09 -0.49 29.21
C LEU A 218 -11.18 0.32 28.46
N ASN A 219 -12.38 0.37 29.00
CA ASN A 219 -13.49 1.07 28.35
C ASN A 219 -13.26 2.57 28.24
N GLU A 220 -12.58 3.20 29.22
CA GLU A 220 -12.26 4.64 29.20
C GLU A 220 -11.23 4.95 28.10
N VAL A 221 -10.24 4.08 27.96
CA VAL A 221 -9.24 4.21 26.88
C VAL A 221 -9.92 4.10 25.51
N LEU A 222 -10.76 3.09 25.32
CA LEU A 222 -11.47 2.91 24.05
C LEU A 222 -12.44 4.05 23.74
N ASP A 223 -13.15 4.54 24.74
CA ASP A 223 -14.07 5.66 24.57
C ASP A 223 -13.33 6.94 24.12
N SER A 224 -12.15 7.20 24.68
CA SER A 224 -11.30 8.32 24.29
C SER A 224 -10.84 8.20 22.83
N ILE A 225 -10.47 7.00 22.39
CA ILE A 225 -10.04 6.74 20.99
C ILE A 225 -11.22 6.94 20.03
N VAL A 226 -12.39 6.39 20.36
CA VAL A 226 -13.60 6.53 19.55
C VAL A 226 -14.01 7.98 19.40
N ARG A 227 -13.96 8.77 20.48
CA ARG A 227 -14.24 10.21 20.42
C ARG A 227 -13.23 10.96 19.56
N PHE A 228 -11.95 10.59 19.63
CA PHE A 228 -10.89 11.23 18.84
C PHE A 228 -11.08 10.99 17.35
N LEU A 229 -11.47 9.76 16.95
CA LEU A 229 -11.67 9.39 15.54
C LEU A 229 -13.10 9.68 15.02
N GLY A 230 -14.00 10.11 15.88
CA GLY A 230 -15.38 10.44 15.52
C GLY A 230 -15.51 11.43 14.35
N PRO A 231 -14.77 12.55 14.33
CA PRO A 231 -14.78 13.48 13.20
C PRO A 231 -14.38 12.83 11.87
N ASP A 232 -13.36 11.98 11.85
CA ASP A 232 -12.88 11.29 10.64
C ASP A 232 -13.94 10.31 10.12
N ALA A 233 -14.59 9.57 11.02
CA ALA A 233 -15.70 8.70 10.67
C ALA A 233 -16.88 9.51 10.10
N HIS A 234 -17.21 10.63 10.72
CA HIS A 234 -18.31 11.50 10.26
C HIS A 234 -18.05 12.07 8.86
N MET A 235 -16.81 12.49 8.56
CA MET A 235 -16.42 12.95 7.21
C MET A 235 -16.62 11.87 6.14
N LYS A 236 -16.55 10.60 6.53
CA LYS A 236 -16.81 9.44 5.67
C LYS A 236 -18.27 8.97 5.68
N ASN A 237 -19.17 9.71 6.34
CA ASN A 237 -20.55 9.30 6.61
C ASN A 237 -20.66 7.92 7.29
N ALA A 238 -19.64 7.56 8.09
CA ALA A 238 -19.59 6.33 8.85
C ALA A 238 -20.01 6.60 10.31
N LYS A 239 -20.70 5.63 10.92
CA LYS A 239 -21.13 5.67 12.32
C LYS A 239 -20.30 4.68 13.14
N ILE A 240 -19.72 5.15 14.25
CA ILE A 240 -19.07 4.28 15.23
C ILE A 240 -20.02 4.08 16.41
N GLU A 241 -20.39 2.84 16.69
CA GLU A 241 -21.22 2.45 17.82
C GLU A 241 -20.39 1.64 18.83
N THR A 242 -20.58 1.96 20.12
CA THR A 242 -19.86 1.31 21.21
C THR A 242 -20.79 0.43 22.04
N HIS A 243 -20.37 -0.81 22.31
CA HIS A 243 -21.08 -1.79 23.11
C HIS A 243 -20.16 -2.38 24.18
N PHE A 244 -19.86 -1.58 25.19
CA PHE A 244 -18.90 -1.93 26.23
C PHE A 244 -19.56 -2.71 27.38
N GLN A 245 -18.94 -3.80 27.79
CA GLN A 245 -19.35 -4.54 29.00
C GLN A 245 -19.11 -3.66 30.24
N LYS A 246 -20.14 -3.43 31.05
CA LYS A 246 -20.15 -2.45 32.14
C LYS A 246 -19.14 -2.73 33.28
N LYS A 247 -18.82 -3.98 33.56
CA LYS A 247 -17.88 -4.37 34.62
C LYS A 247 -16.74 -5.19 34.04
N LEU A 248 -15.65 -4.54 33.73
CA LEU A 248 -14.39 -5.20 33.36
C LEU A 248 -13.38 -5.01 34.49
N PRO A 249 -12.53 -6.01 34.76
CA PRO A 249 -11.40 -5.82 35.65
C PRO A 249 -10.41 -4.81 35.04
N PRO A 250 -9.65 -4.09 35.90
CA PRO A 250 -8.59 -3.23 35.41
C PRO A 250 -7.55 -4.04 34.63
N LEU A 251 -6.93 -3.40 33.66
CA LEU A 251 -5.97 -4.01 32.74
C LEU A 251 -4.64 -3.25 32.83
N LYS A 252 -3.52 -3.97 32.85
CA LYS A 252 -2.18 -3.38 32.75
C LYS A 252 -1.76 -3.27 31.30
N ILE A 253 -1.69 -2.04 30.79
CA ILE A 253 -1.28 -1.72 29.42
C ILE A 253 -0.47 -0.43 29.40
N ASP A 254 0.31 -0.23 28.35
CA ASP A 254 0.81 1.08 27.95
C ASP A 254 -0.29 1.77 27.15
N VAL A 255 -0.91 2.81 27.75
CA VAL A 255 -2.06 3.51 27.15
C VAL A 255 -1.71 4.11 25.79
N SER A 256 -0.53 4.71 25.67
CA SER A 256 -0.12 5.37 24.42
C SER A 256 0.06 4.36 23.28
N GLN A 257 0.78 3.29 23.53
CA GLN A 257 0.99 2.23 22.53
C GLN A 257 -0.32 1.50 22.22
N PHE A 258 -1.10 1.16 23.24
CA PHE A 258 -2.38 0.49 23.04
C PHE A 258 -3.36 1.36 22.23
N SER A 259 -3.41 2.65 22.54
CA SER A 259 -4.22 3.61 21.76
C SER A 259 -3.77 3.66 20.31
N LEU A 260 -2.47 3.66 20.04
CA LEU A 260 -1.94 3.61 18.67
C LEU A 260 -2.39 2.32 17.95
N ALA A 261 -2.33 1.16 18.61
CA ALA A 261 -2.77 -0.10 18.02
C ALA A 261 -4.26 -0.09 17.65
N ILE A 262 -5.12 0.35 18.59
CA ILE A 262 -6.56 0.41 18.37
C ILE A 262 -6.91 1.45 17.31
N SER A 263 -6.26 2.62 17.31
CA SER A 263 -6.45 3.65 16.29
C SER A 263 -6.12 3.14 14.89
N ASN A 264 -5.04 2.40 14.72
CA ASN A 264 -4.68 1.79 13.43
C ASN A 264 -5.76 0.84 12.91
N LEU A 265 -6.37 0.04 13.80
CA LEU A 265 -7.46 -0.86 13.42
C LEU A 265 -8.74 -0.09 13.05
N LEU A 266 -9.10 0.93 13.85
CA LEU A 266 -10.28 1.77 13.60
C LEU A 266 -10.14 2.59 12.32
N ILE A 267 -8.98 3.20 12.07
CA ILE A 267 -8.69 3.93 10.82
C ILE A 267 -8.85 3.00 9.62
N ASN A 268 -8.36 1.76 9.72
CA ASN A 268 -8.56 0.78 8.66
C ASN A 268 -10.04 0.46 8.41
N SER A 269 -10.85 0.32 9.48
CA SER A 269 -12.29 0.12 9.37
C SER A 269 -12.99 1.35 8.77
N ILE A 270 -12.66 2.59 9.22
CA ILE A 270 -13.19 3.84 8.67
C ILE A 270 -12.87 3.97 7.17
N GLN A 271 -11.69 3.54 6.75
CA GLN A 271 -11.29 3.59 5.35
C GLN A 271 -11.93 2.50 4.49
N ALA A 272 -12.32 1.37 5.10
CA ALA A 272 -12.91 0.23 4.40
C ALA A 272 -14.42 0.38 4.15
N VAL A 273 -15.11 1.19 4.95
CA VAL A 273 -16.55 1.41 4.80
C VAL A 273 -16.85 2.43 3.70
N SER A 274 -17.98 2.20 3.02
CA SER A 274 -18.56 3.12 2.05
C SER A 274 -19.51 4.10 2.74
N GLU A 275 -20.27 4.90 1.97
CA GLU A 275 -21.32 5.77 2.48
C GLU A 275 -22.33 5.00 3.37
N ARG A 276 -22.66 5.56 4.55
CA ARG A 276 -23.47 4.94 5.62
C ARG A 276 -22.81 3.69 6.22
N GLY A 277 -21.48 3.70 6.32
CA GLY A 277 -20.74 2.63 6.98
C GLY A 277 -21.06 2.53 8.47
N GLU A 278 -21.06 1.32 8.99
CA GLU A 278 -21.26 1.02 10.41
C GLU A 278 -20.02 0.32 10.97
N ILE A 279 -19.52 0.84 12.09
CA ILE A 279 -18.39 0.29 12.81
C ILE A 279 -18.82 0.06 14.26
N HIS A 280 -18.73 -1.18 14.71
CA HIS A 280 -19.09 -1.55 16.07
C HIS A 280 -17.84 -1.87 16.87
N VAL A 281 -17.67 -1.16 18.00
CA VAL A 281 -16.59 -1.41 18.96
C VAL A 281 -17.18 -2.00 20.22
N SER A 282 -16.80 -3.23 20.57
CA SER A 282 -17.33 -3.88 21.73
C SER A 282 -16.24 -4.48 22.62
N THR A 283 -16.54 -4.59 23.93
CA THR A 283 -15.65 -5.23 24.89
C THR A 283 -16.34 -6.40 25.56
N ARG A 284 -15.57 -7.45 25.83
CA ARG A 284 -16.01 -8.61 26.61
C ARG A 284 -14.91 -9.03 27.56
N GLY A 285 -15.29 -9.39 28.79
CA GLY A 285 -14.36 -9.88 29.80
C GLY A 285 -14.68 -11.33 30.18
N SER A 286 -13.61 -12.08 30.41
CA SER A 286 -13.64 -13.37 31.08
C SER A 286 -12.75 -13.35 32.32
N LYS A 287 -12.70 -14.43 33.10
CA LYS A 287 -11.83 -14.53 34.28
C LYS A 287 -10.33 -14.38 33.97
N LYS A 288 -9.91 -14.65 32.75
CA LYS A 288 -8.48 -14.70 32.37
C LYS A 288 -8.12 -13.69 31.26
N ASN A 289 -9.08 -13.24 30.46
CA ASN A 289 -8.82 -12.42 29.28
C ASN A 289 -9.86 -11.33 29.10
N LEU A 290 -9.42 -10.18 28.61
CA LEU A 290 -10.28 -9.17 28.03
C LEU A 290 -10.23 -9.24 26.51
N PHE A 291 -11.33 -8.91 25.88
CA PHE A 291 -11.47 -8.87 24.44
C PHE A 291 -11.95 -7.50 23.99
N VAL A 292 -11.30 -6.97 22.96
CA VAL A 292 -11.80 -5.84 22.18
C VAL A 292 -12.17 -6.39 20.80
N ILE A 293 -13.35 -6.07 20.33
CA ILE A 293 -13.87 -6.50 19.03
C ILE A 293 -14.23 -5.25 18.25
N ILE A 294 -13.63 -5.09 17.07
CA ILE A 294 -13.91 -4.01 16.12
C ILE A 294 -14.46 -4.68 14.88
N GLN A 295 -15.69 -4.34 14.52
CA GLN A 295 -16.40 -4.91 13.38
C GLN A 295 -16.86 -3.78 12.48
N ASP A 296 -16.62 -3.89 11.19
CA ASP A 296 -17.12 -2.99 10.15
C ASP A 296 -17.97 -3.76 9.11
N ASN A 297 -18.80 -3.04 8.40
CA ASN A 297 -19.56 -3.53 7.25
C ASN A 297 -18.94 -3.09 5.91
N GLY A 298 -17.62 -2.87 5.89
CA GLY A 298 -16.90 -2.37 4.73
C GLY A 298 -16.69 -3.39 3.62
N ALA A 299 -15.80 -3.06 2.69
CA ALA A 299 -15.50 -3.88 1.51
C ALA A 299 -14.99 -5.29 1.85
N GLY A 300 -14.54 -5.51 3.09
CA GLY A 300 -13.95 -6.77 3.50
C GLY A 300 -12.60 -7.05 2.84
N ILE A 301 -12.08 -8.24 3.04
CA ILE A 301 -10.76 -8.67 2.60
C ILE A 301 -10.88 -10.03 1.92
N SER A 302 -10.31 -10.15 0.73
CA SER A 302 -10.35 -11.42 0.00
C SER A 302 -9.51 -12.50 0.69
N LYS A 303 -9.90 -13.76 0.50
CA LYS A 303 -9.20 -14.90 1.10
C LYS A 303 -7.72 -15.01 0.67
N GLU A 304 -7.39 -14.49 -0.51
CA GLU A 304 -6.04 -14.54 -1.07
C GLU A 304 -5.05 -13.64 -0.33
N ILE A 305 -5.53 -12.47 0.13
CA ILE A 305 -4.68 -11.49 0.80
C ILE A 305 -4.78 -11.56 2.34
N LEU A 306 -5.84 -12.17 2.88
CA LEU A 306 -6.07 -12.28 4.31
C LEU A 306 -4.86 -12.82 5.12
N PRO A 307 -4.09 -13.82 4.64
CA PRO A 307 -2.90 -14.29 5.34
C PRO A 307 -1.76 -13.26 5.40
N LYS A 308 -1.76 -12.28 4.50
CA LYS A 308 -0.65 -11.33 4.30
C LYS A 308 -0.89 -9.97 4.94
N ILE A 309 -2.10 -9.65 5.41
CA ILE A 309 -2.46 -8.31 5.89
C ILE A 309 -1.67 -7.82 7.10
N PHE A 310 -1.10 -8.74 7.87
CA PHE A 310 -0.22 -8.42 9.00
C PHE A 310 1.26 -8.45 8.62
N ASP A 311 1.59 -8.77 7.36
CA ASP A 311 2.95 -8.71 6.89
C ASP A 311 3.41 -7.26 6.85
N PHE A 312 4.66 -7.07 7.15
CA PHE A 312 5.27 -5.75 7.20
C PHE A 312 5.21 -5.09 5.83
N MET A 313 4.71 -3.86 5.75
CA MET A 313 4.54 -3.09 4.51
C MET A 313 3.56 -3.67 3.49
N PHE A 314 2.69 -4.56 3.90
CA PHE A 314 1.63 -5.03 3.03
C PHE A 314 0.47 -4.01 3.01
N SER A 315 0.14 -3.49 1.85
CA SER A 315 -1.01 -2.62 1.63
C SER A 315 -1.63 -2.87 0.26
N THR A 316 -2.94 -2.85 0.21
CA THR A 316 -3.73 -2.83 -1.04
C THR A 316 -4.19 -1.42 -1.40
N LYS A 317 -3.89 -0.43 -0.55
CA LYS A 317 -4.30 0.97 -0.74
C LYS A 317 -3.18 1.78 -1.39
N PRO A 318 -3.48 2.65 -2.37
CA PRO A 318 -2.46 3.46 -3.04
C PRO A 318 -1.63 4.35 -2.10
N MET A 319 -2.26 4.85 -1.02
CA MET A 319 -1.61 5.71 -0.01
C MET A 319 -1.27 4.99 1.29
N GLY A 320 -1.43 3.68 1.35
CA GLY A 320 -1.19 2.94 2.58
C GLY A 320 0.29 2.57 2.73
N SER A 321 0.92 2.96 3.84
CA SER A 321 2.28 2.54 4.19
C SER A 321 2.43 1.03 4.40
N GLY A 322 1.32 0.32 4.66
CA GLY A 322 1.33 -1.09 5.02
C GLY A 322 1.89 -1.38 6.41
N LEU A 323 2.12 -0.35 7.22
CA LEU A 323 2.69 -0.48 8.55
C LEU A 323 1.64 -0.57 9.66
N GLY A 324 0.46 0.02 9.48
CA GLY A 324 -0.53 0.16 10.56
C GLY A 324 -0.96 -1.17 11.19
N LEU A 325 -1.28 -2.20 10.38
CA LEU A 325 -1.68 -3.51 10.90
C LEU A 325 -0.51 -4.27 11.54
N SER A 326 0.69 -4.16 10.98
CA SER A 326 1.90 -4.78 11.55
C SER A 326 2.31 -4.12 12.87
N ILE A 327 2.17 -2.78 12.99
CA ILE A 327 2.34 -2.02 14.25
C ILE A 327 1.32 -2.48 15.29
N ALA A 328 0.05 -2.55 14.93
CA ALA A 328 -1.00 -3.01 15.83
C ALA A 328 -0.70 -4.43 16.35
N LYS A 329 -0.33 -5.36 15.47
CA LYS A 329 0.02 -6.73 15.83
C LYS A 329 1.23 -6.78 16.78
N LYS A 330 2.28 -5.99 16.50
CA LYS A 330 3.47 -5.90 17.37
C LYS A 330 3.10 -5.38 18.75
N ILE A 331 2.40 -4.26 18.85
CA ILE A 331 1.99 -3.66 20.12
C ILE A 331 1.14 -4.65 20.93
N ILE A 332 0.14 -5.28 20.31
CA ILE A 332 -0.71 -6.26 20.99
C ILE A 332 0.13 -7.47 21.48
N SER A 333 1.11 -7.92 20.71
CA SER A 333 2.05 -8.98 21.12
C SER A 333 2.93 -8.54 22.29
N ASP A 334 3.44 -7.30 22.30
CA ASP A 334 4.24 -6.74 23.38
C ASP A 334 3.41 -6.58 24.66
N HIS A 335 2.08 -6.48 24.54
CA HIS A 335 1.11 -6.55 25.64
C HIS A 335 0.66 -7.97 25.99
N HIS A 336 1.39 -8.99 25.52
CA HIS A 336 1.06 -10.42 25.71
C HIS A 336 -0.32 -10.82 25.16
N GLY A 337 -0.86 -10.00 24.28
CA GLY A 337 -2.14 -10.23 23.63
C GLY A 337 -2.01 -10.96 22.29
N GLU A 338 -3.15 -11.18 21.68
CA GLU A 338 -3.27 -11.79 20.36
C GLU A 338 -4.32 -11.04 19.55
N ILE A 339 -4.05 -10.83 18.26
CA ILE A 339 -5.00 -10.28 17.33
C ILE A 339 -5.41 -11.36 16.31
N SER A 340 -6.69 -11.50 16.10
CA SER A 340 -7.27 -12.38 15.10
C SER A 340 -8.26 -11.61 14.23
N ILE A 341 -8.46 -12.07 13.00
CA ILE A 341 -9.32 -11.42 12.03
C ILE A 341 -10.25 -12.43 11.39
N LYS A 342 -11.47 -11.97 11.13
CA LYS A 342 -12.43 -12.64 10.23
C LYS A 342 -12.92 -11.61 9.22
N SER A 343 -12.83 -11.91 7.95
CA SER A 343 -13.28 -11.01 6.90
C SER A 343 -13.82 -11.81 5.73
N GLU A 344 -14.82 -11.26 5.09
CA GLU A 344 -15.38 -11.77 3.84
C GLU A 344 -15.60 -10.58 2.90
N GLU A 345 -15.21 -10.74 1.66
CA GLU A 345 -15.31 -9.70 0.64
C GLU A 345 -16.76 -9.23 0.49
N ASN A 346 -16.95 -7.90 0.51
CA ASN A 346 -18.24 -7.21 0.49
C ASN A 346 -19.18 -7.48 1.69
N LYS A 347 -18.66 -8.06 2.78
CA LYS A 347 -19.43 -8.27 4.03
C LYS A 347 -18.81 -7.61 5.25
N GLY A 348 -17.59 -7.07 5.09
CA GLY A 348 -16.89 -6.38 6.15
C GLY A 348 -15.82 -7.20 6.86
N THR A 349 -15.26 -6.61 7.89
CA THR A 349 -14.13 -7.16 8.66
C THR A 349 -14.42 -7.14 10.15
N THR A 350 -13.94 -8.14 10.86
CA THR A 350 -13.99 -8.22 12.31
C THR A 350 -12.58 -8.49 12.84
N PHE A 351 -12.00 -7.52 13.53
CA PHE A 351 -10.80 -7.68 14.33
C PHE A 351 -11.20 -8.09 15.76
N ARG A 352 -10.51 -9.08 16.29
CA ARG A 352 -10.68 -9.53 17.68
C ARG A 352 -9.33 -9.53 18.37
N ILE A 353 -9.18 -8.67 19.36
CA ILE A 353 -8.00 -8.53 20.19
C ILE A 353 -8.27 -9.22 21.53
N ARG A 354 -7.38 -10.13 21.93
CA ARG A 354 -7.40 -10.82 23.24
C ARG A 354 -6.21 -10.34 24.07
N ILE A 355 -6.46 -9.89 25.28
CA ILE A 355 -5.42 -9.45 26.22
C ILE A 355 -5.60 -10.22 27.53
N PRO A 356 -4.55 -10.90 28.04
CA PRO A 356 -4.62 -11.61 29.30
C PRO A 356 -4.65 -10.66 30.47
N ILE A 357 -5.52 -10.94 31.46
CA ILE A 357 -5.59 -10.21 32.73
C ILE A 357 -4.47 -10.76 33.63
N GLY A 358 -3.61 -9.86 34.15
CA GLY A 358 -2.58 -10.25 35.11
C GLY A 358 -1.31 -10.87 34.51
N ALA A 359 -1.02 -10.63 33.22
CA ALA A 359 0.29 -10.96 32.68
C ALA A 359 1.35 -10.19 33.44
N LYS A 360 2.25 -10.93 34.11
CA LYS A 360 3.42 -10.33 34.77
C LYS A 360 4.34 -9.79 33.69
N ALA A 361 4.71 -8.52 33.81
CA ALA A 361 5.83 -7.99 33.03
C ALA A 361 7.05 -8.90 33.30
N LYS A 362 7.60 -9.49 32.20
CA LYS A 362 8.89 -10.17 32.27
C LYS A 362 10.01 -9.17 32.25
#